data_f653907ea99640cfbacdae0b7ceb29ec
#
_entry.id   f653907ea99640cfbacdae0b7ceb29ec
#
_cell.length_a   1.000
_cell.length_b   1.000
_cell.length_c   1.000
_cell.angle_alpha   90.00
_cell.angle_beta   90.00
_cell.angle_gamma   90.00
#
_symmetry.space_group_name_H-M   'P 1'
#
loop_
_entity.id
_entity.type
_entity.pdbx_description
1 polymer ?
#
loop_
_entity_poly.entity_id
_entity_poly.type
_entity_poly.pdbx_seq_one_letter_code
_entity_poly.pdbx_strand_id
1 'polypeptide(L)'
;MQTRALKVGNVPIGGGAPVSVQTMANVSPHDASALCRQIEACAALGCDIFRLTVPDIEAAHVLGEVRKASPIPLVADIHFDYRCALAAIDAGTDALRLNPGNIGSRERIQSVARAAKERGIPIRVGVNLGSLEKDLDVRVREGAMSV
;
A
#
# COMPACT_ATOMS: atom_id res chain seq x y z
N MET A 1 16.58 18.08 -4.08
CA MET A 1 16.63 16.66 -4.48
C MET A 1 15.48 16.39 -5.46
N GLN A 2 15.77 15.91 -6.67
CA GLN A 2 14.73 15.67 -7.68
C GLN A 2 14.19 14.24 -7.47
N THR A 3 12.91 14.10 -7.09
CA THR A 3 12.27 12.80 -6.92
C THR A 3 11.67 12.31 -8.25
N ARG A 4 11.58 10.99 -8.42
CA ARG A 4 10.92 10.39 -9.59
C ARG A 4 9.40 10.64 -9.50
N ALA A 5 8.81 11.07 -10.60
CA ALA A 5 7.35 11.18 -10.72
C ALA A 5 6.71 9.80 -10.89
N LEU A 6 5.63 9.56 -10.17
CA LEU A 6 4.77 8.38 -10.30
C LEU A 6 3.31 8.78 -10.04
N LYS A 7 2.37 7.84 -10.23
CA LYS A 7 0.95 8.06 -9.95
C LYS A 7 0.39 6.94 -9.08
N VAL A 8 -0.51 7.31 -8.17
CA VAL A 8 -1.40 6.38 -7.45
C VAL A 8 -2.80 6.64 -8.01
N GLY A 9 -3.29 5.76 -8.86
CA GLY A 9 -4.47 6.05 -9.68
C GLY A 9 -4.26 7.31 -10.53
N ASN A 10 -5.08 8.32 -10.30
CA ASN A 10 -4.98 9.64 -10.96
C ASN A 10 -4.15 10.67 -10.18
N VAL A 11 -3.72 10.37 -8.95
CA VAL A 11 -2.99 11.30 -8.06
C VAL A 11 -1.49 11.24 -8.36
N PRO A 12 -0.86 12.36 -8.80
CA PRO A 12 0.58 12.42 -9.03
C PRO A 12 1.36 12.49 -7.71
N ILE A 13 2.48 11.78 -7.63
CA ILE A 13 3.37 11.74 -6.46
C ILE A 13 4.82 11.96 -6.92
N GLY A 14 5.57 12.83 -6.22
CA GLY A 14 6.94 13.15 -6.58
C GLY A 14 7.07 14.01 -7.84
N GLY A 15 8.29 14.21 -8.34
CA GLY A 15 8.55 14.98 -9.56
C GLY A 15 8.10 16.46 -9.51
N GLY A 16 7.95 17.02 -8.30
CA GLY A 16 7.44 18.40 -8.13
C GLY A 16 5.91 18.49 -8.03
N ALA A 17 5.19 17.37 -7.99
CA ALA A 17 3.74 17.36 -7.77
C ALA A 17 3.37 17.97 -6.40
N PRO A 18 2.16 18.55 -6.26
CA PRO A 18 1.65 19.01 -4.98
C PRO A 18 1.65 17.90 -3.92
N VAL A 19 1.70 18.28 -2.64
CA VAL A 19 1.58 17.34 -1.53
C VAL A 19 0.17 16.75 -1.52
N SER A 20 0.06 15.42 -1.57
CA SER A 20 -1.21 14.70 -1.47
C SER A 20 -1.57 14.38 -0.02
N VAL A 21 -2.87 14.44 0.29
CA VAL A 21 -3.43 14.07 1.59
C VAL A 21 -3.87 12.62 1.55
N GLN A 22 -3.31 11.80 2.45
CA GLN A 22 -3.70 10.40 2.58
C GLN A 22 -4.15 10.10 4.01
N THR A 23 -5.26 9.37 4.14
CA THR A 23 -5.70 8.81 5.42
C THR A 23 -5.81 7.29 5.35
N MET A 24 -6.14 6.66 6.47
CA MET A 24 -6.25 5.20 6.60
C MET A 24 -7.60 4.82 7.22
N ALA A 25 -8.16 3.71 6.78
CA ALA A 25 -9.38 3.14 7.34
C ALA A 25 -9.22 2.84 8.84
N ASN A 26 -10.27 3.16 9.60
CA ASN A 26 -10.39 2.83 11.03
C ASN A 26 -11.63 1.93 11.31
N VAL A 27 -12.24 1.41 10.25
CA VAL A 27 -13.34 0.44 10.30
C VAL A 27 -12.86 -0.93 9.86
N SER A 28 -13.68 -1.96 10.05
CA SER A 28 -13.35 -3.33 9.65
C SER A 28 -13.03 -3.42 8.15
N PRO A 29 -11.92 -4.07 7.74
CA PRO A 29 -11.60 -4.30 6.34
C PRO A 29 -12.56 -5.26 5.63
N HIS A 30 -13.46 -5.94 6.36
CA HIS A 30 -14.48 -6.84 5.83
C HIS A 30 -15.86 -6.16 5.70
N ASP A 31 -16.01 -4.90 6.13
CA ASP A 31 -17.29 -4.15 6.01
C ASP A 31 -17.22 -3.16 4.84
N ALA A 32 -17.60 -3.62 3.64
CA ALA A 32 -17.62 -2.79 2.43
C ALA A 32 -18.46 -1.52 2.61
N SER A 33 -19.62 -1.61 3.29
CA SER A 33 -20.51 -0.46 3.48
C SER A 33 -19.91 0.60 4.40
N ALA A 34 -19.27 0.19 5.50
CA ALA A 34 -18.58 1.11 6.40
C ALA A 34 -17.37 1.76 5.71
N LEU A 35 -16.60 0.99 4.95
CA LEU A 35 -15.47 1.49 4.16
C LEU A 35 -15.93 2.53 3.14
N CYS A 36 -16.97 2.26 2.34
CA CYS A 36 -17.50 3.21 1.36
C CYS A 36 -17.91 4.52 2.02
N ARG A 37 -18.70 4.47 3.11
CA ARG A 37 -19.09 5.67 3.84
C ARG A 37 -17.91 6.48 4.36
N GLN A 38 -16.89 5.81 4.90
CA GLN A 38 -15.70 6.48 5.41
C GLN A 38 -14.88 7.13 4.27
N ILE A 39 -14.72 6.43 3.14
CA ILE A 39 -14.01 6.95 1.96
C ILE A 39 -14.72 8.19 1.41
N GLU A 40 -16.04 8.13 1.24
CA GLU A 40 -16.84 9.27 0.76
C GLU A 40 -16.71 10.48 1.67
N ALA A 41 -16.81 10.28 2.98
CA ALA A 41 -16.64 11.35 3.97
C ALA A 41 -15.23 11.97 3.91
N CYS A 42 -14.19 11.14 3.80
CA CYS A 42 -12.81 11.62 3.69
C CYS A 42 -12.56 12.35 2.37
N ALA A 43 -13.09 11.83 1.25
CA ALA A 43 -12.97 12.46 -0.06
C ALA A 43 -13.64 13.85 -0.08
N ALA A 44 -14.83 13.97 0.54
CA ALA A 44 -15.52 15.24 0.68
C ALA A 44 -14.74 16.29 1.50
N LEU A 45 -13.85 15.86 2.38
CA LEU A 45 -12.96 16.71 3.16
C LEU A 45 -11.60 16.97 2.49
N GLY A 46 -11.41 16.54 1.24
CA GLY A 46 -10.19 16.80 0.47
C GLY A 46 -9.10 15.74 0.63
N CYS A 47 -9.44 14.52 1.06
CA CYS A 47 -8.51 13.41 1.01
C CYS A 47 -8.29 12.95 -0.44
N ASP A 48 -7.02 12.85 -0.85
CA ASP A 48 -6.65 12.46 -2.21
C ASP A 48 -6.50 10.94 -2.38
N ILE A 49 -6.07 10.24 -1.33
CA ILE A 49 -5.75 8.81 -1.36
C ILE A 49 -6.23 8.15 -0.05
N PHE A 50 -6.85 6.98 -0.16
CA PHE A 50 -7.30 6.24 1.01
C PHE A 50 -6.57 4.91 1.14
N ARG A 51 -6.09 4.56 2.35
CA ARG A 51 -5.36 3.32 2.62
C ARG A 51 -6.20 2.34 3.44
N LEU A 52 -6.29 1.10 3.00
CA LEU A 52 -6.99 0.01 3.67
C LEU A 52 -6.00 -1.09 4.06
N THR A 53 -6.13 -1.64 5.26
CA THR A 53 -5.45 -2.87 5.64
C THR A 53 -6.08 -4.07 4.92
N VAL A 54 -5.26 -4.96 4.39
CA VAL A 54 -5.68 -6.21 3.75
C VAL A 54 -5.01 -7.39 4.47
N PRO A 55 -5.61 -7.86 5.58
CA PRO A 55 -5.04 -8.90 6.42
C PRO A 55 -5.17 -10.30 5.81
N ASP A 56 -6.17 -10.51 4.95
CA ASP A 56 -6.51 -11.80 4.35
C ASP A 56 -7.13 -11.64 2.95
N ILE A 57 -7.45 -12.76 2.31
CA ILE A 57 -8.00 -12.80 0.95
C ILE A 57 -9.43 -12.25 0.88
N GLU A 58 -10.21 -12.43 1.94
CA GLU A 58 -11.57 -11.91 2.01
C GLU A 58 -11.56 -10.37 1.99
N ALA A 59 -10.69 -9.75 2.77
CA ALA A 59 -10.49 -8.30 2.75
C ALA A 59 -10.01 -7.79 1.38
N ALA A 60 -9.22 -8.57 0.64
CA ALA A 60 -8.84 -8.22 -0.72
C ALA A 60 -10.04 -8.23 -1.69
N HIS A 61 -10.98 -9.15 -1.53
CA HIS A 61 -12.22 -9.16 -2.32
C HIS A 61 -13.09 -7.95 -1.97
N VAL A 62 -13.26 -7.64 -0.68
CA VAL A 62 -13.97 -6.44 -0.22
C VAL A 62 -13.32 -5.16 -0.77
N LEU A 63 -11.99 -5.09 -0.78
CA LEU A 63 -11.27 -3.96 -1.41
C LEU A 63 -11.69 -3.80 -2.88
N GLY A 64 -11.83 -4.89 -3.63
CA GLY A 64 -12.26 -4.86 -5.03
C GLY A 64 -13.69 -4.32 -5.22
N GLU A 65 -14.59 -4.62 -4.31
CA GLU A 65 -15.95 -4.05 -4.30
C GLU A 65 -15.92 -2.55 -3.99
N VAL A 66 -15.22 -2.17 -2.93
CA VAL A 66 -15.06 -0.79 -2.47
C VAL A 66 -14.36 0.05 -3.54
N ARG A 67 -13.37 -0.52 -4.25
CA ARG A 67 -12.63 0.19 -5.31
C ARG A 67 -13.55 0.66 -6.44
N LYS A 68 -14.56 -0.13 -6.80
CA LYS A 68 -15.52 0.21 -7.87
C LYS A 68 -16.39 1.41 -7.51
N ALA A 69 -16.66 1.61 -6.21
CA ALA A 69 -17.48 2.71 -5.69
C ALA A 69 -16.64 3.92 -5.25
N SER A 70 -15.34 3.74 -5.00
CA SER A 70 -14.49 4.78 -4.43
C SER A 70 -14.24 5.93 -5.41
N PRO A 71 -14.48 7.20 -5.01
CA PRO A 71 -14.17 8.38 -5.81
C PRO A 71 -12.67 8.71 -5.83
N ILE A 72 -11.88 8.13 -4.93
CA ILE A 72 -10.44 8.38 -4.79
C ILE A 72 -9.64 7.08 -4.83
N PRO A 73 -8.35 7.13 -5.21
CA PRO A 73 -7.48 5.97 -5.26
C PRO A 73 -7.33 5.25 -3.94
N LEU A 74 -7.22 3.91 -4.00
CA LEU A 74 -7.04 3.02 -2.86
C LEU A 74 -5.65 2.41 -2.81
N VAL A 75 -5.05 2.42 -1.62
CA VAL A 75 -3.78 1.76 -1.33
C VAL A 75 -4.04 0.55 -0.44
N ALA A 76 -3.68 -0.64 -0.91
CA ALA A 76 -3.73 -1.86 -0.11
C ALA A 76 -2.48 -1.96 0.79
N ASP A 77 -2.71 -2.02 2.10
CA ASP A 77 -1.66 -2.16 3.12
C ASP A 77 -1.48 -3.63 3.52
N ILE A 78 -0.40 -4.23 3.03
CA ILE A 78 -0.08 -5.64 3.21
C ILE A 78 0.97 -5.78 4.32
N HIS A 79 0.64 -6.55 5.36
CA HIS A 79 1.52 -6.70 6.51
C HIS A 79 2.42 -7.94 6.44
N PHE A 80 1.87 -9.12 6.07
CA PHE A 80 2.60 -10.38 6.21
C PHE A 80 2.46 -11.33 5.01
N ASP A 81 1.28 -11.48 4.43
CA ASP A 81 1.03 -12.50 3.42
C ASP A 81 1.11 -11.92 1.99
N TYR A 82 2.10 -12.38 1.20
CA TYR A 82 2.25 -11.98 -0.19
C TYR A 82 1.04 -12.35 -1.06
N ARG A 83 0.26 -13.37 -0.68
CA ARG A 83 -0.96 -13.77 -1.40
C ARG A 83 -2.04 -12.70 -1.31
N CYS A 84 -2.13 -12.01 -0.16
CA CYS A 84 -3.02 -10.85 -0.03
C CYS A 84 -2.61 -9.71 -0.96
N ALA A 85 -1.30 -9.51 -1.17
CA ALA A 85 -0.81 -8.52 -2.15
C ALA A 85 -1.23 -8.88 -3.57
N LEU A 86 -1.08 -10.14 -3.97
CA LEU A 86 -1.51 -10.61 -5.30
C LEU A 86 -3.02 -10.48 -5.48
N ALA A 87 -3.81 -10.88 -4.47
CA ALA A 87 -5.27 -10.74 -4.49
C ALA A 87 -5.71 -9.27 -4.57
N ALA A 88 -5.05 -8.35 -3.84
CA ALA A 88 -5.33 -6.92 -3.91
C ALA A 88 -5.00 -6.33 -5.29
N ILE A 89 -3.91 -6.78 -5.92
CA ILE A 89 -3.57 -6.40 -7.31
C ILE A 89 -4.67 -6.87 -8.27
N ASP A 90 -5.11 -8.12 -8.15
CA ASP A 90 -6.17 -8.68 -9.01
C ASP A 90 -7.52 -7.98 -8.77
N ALA A 91 -7.79 -7.57 -7.53
CA ALA A 91 -8.96 -6.79 -7.14
C ALA A 91 -8.93 -5.33 -7.65
N GLY A 92 -7.80 -4.85 -8.18
CA GLY A 92 -7.68 -3.54 -8.83
C GLY A 92 -7.29 -2.40 -7.90
N THR A 93 -6.50 -2.67 -6.85
CA THR A 93 -5.91 -1.59 -6.02
C THR A 93 -5.06 -0.65 -6.88
N ASP A 94 -5.00 0.64 -6.51
CA ASP A 94 -4.21 1.64 -7.23
C ASP A 94 -2.73 1.69 -6.80
N ALA A 95 -2.44 1.20 -5.60
CA ALA A 95 -1.07 1.06 -5.10
C ALA A 95 -1.01 0.00 -3.99
N LEU A 96 0.19 -0.48 -3.72
CA LEU A 96 0.48 -1.33 -2.56
C LEU A 96 1.37 -0.59 -1.56
N ARG A 97 1.16 -0.85 -0.28
CA ARG A 97 2.17 -0.62 0.76
C ARG A 97 2.55 -1.97 1.35
N LEU A 98 3.81 -2.27 1.38
CA LEU A 98 4.31 -3.48 2.03
C LEU A 98 5.65 -3.25 2.73
N ASN A 99 5.91 -4.11 3.72
CA ASN A 99 7.19 -4.18 4.39
C ASN A 99 7.90 -5.47 3.93
N PRO A 100 8.97 -5.38 3.13
CA PRO A 100 9.67 -6.55 2.61
C PRO A 100 10.15 -7.50 3.70
N GLY A 101 10.59 -6.98 4.85
CA GLY A 101 11.02 -7.79 5.98
C GLY A 101 9.94 -8.68 6.59
N ASN A 102 8.65 -8.36 6.37
CA ASN A 102 7.52 -9.14 6.88
C ASN A 102 6.91 -10.09 5.83
N ILE A 103 7.16 -9.85 4.54
CA ILE A 103 6.57 -10.65 3.45
C ILE A 103 7.24 -12.03 3.30
N GLY A 104 8.47 -12.15 3.77
CA GLY A 104 9.21 -13.41 3.78
C GLY A 104 10.26 -13.50 2.67
N SER A 105 10.27 -14.60 1.89
CA SER A 105 11.38 -14.87 0.98
C SER A 105 11.46 -13.89 -0.21
N ARG A 106 12.67 -13.77 -0.76
CA ARG A 106 12.95 -12.96 -1.95
C ARG A 106 12.05 -13.30 -3.14
N GLU A 107 11.76 -14.59 -3.33
CA GLU A 107 10.90 -15.09 -4.41
C GLU A 107 9.46 -14.55 -4.28
N ARG A 108 8.93 -14.49 -3.06
CA ARG A 108 7.60 -13.92 -2.76
C ARG A 108 7.55 -12.44 -3.07
N ILE A 109 8.58 -11.69 -2.65
CA ILE A 109 8.70 -10.25 -2.94
C ILE A 109 8.78 -10.05 -4.46
N GLN A 110 9.58 -10.86 -5.17
CA GLN A 110 9.72 -10.77 -6.62
C GLN A 110 8.41 -11.09 -7.35
N SER A 111 7.60 -12.05 -6.87
CA SER A 111 6.30 -12.35 -7.48
C SER A 111 5.34 -11.18 -7.36
N VAL A 112 5.26 -10.53 -6.18
CA VAL A 112 4.46 -9.32 -5.99
C VAL A 112 4.95 -8.18 -6.87
N ALA A 113 6.26 -7.94 -6.91
CA ALA A 113 6.85 -6.86 -7.72
C ALA A 113 6.59 -7.06 -9.22
N ARG A 114 6.62 -8.30 -9.71
CA ARG A 114 6.30 -8.64 -11.10
C ARG A 114 4.83 -8.37 -11.41
N ALA A 115 3.91 -8.88 -10.58
CA ALA A 115 2.48 -8.67 -10.75
C ALA A 115 2.11 -7.17 -10.71
N ALA A 116 2.68 -6.42 -9.77
CA ALA A 116 2.48 -4.97 -9.70
C ALA A 116 3.01 -4.24 -10.94
N LYS A 117 4.18 -4.64 -11.44
CA LYS A 117 4.77 -4.07 -12.67
C LYS A 117 3.90 -4.32 -13.89
N GLU A 118 3.37 -5.54 -14.06
CA GLU A 118 2.48 -5.92 -15.17
C GLU A 118 1.19 -5.09 -15.19
N ARG A 119 0.69 -4.70 -14.02
CA ARG A 119 -0.51 -3.85 -13.86
C ARG A 119 -0.19 -2.34 -13.76
N GLY A 120 1.08 -1.95 -13.77
CA GLY A 120 1.50 -0.55 -13.61
C GLY A 120 1.22 0.02 -12.21
N ILE A 121 1.11 -0.82 -11.20
CA ILE A 121 0.77 -0.44 -9.82
C ILE A 121 2.05 -0.07 -9.06
N PRO A 122 2.17 1.13 -8.46
CA PRO A 122 3.32 1.50 -7.64
C PRO A 122 3.29 0.77 -6.29
N ILE A 123 4.49 0.52 -5.77
CA ILE A 123 4.69 -0.08 -4.45
C ILE A 123 5.39 0.92 -3.53
N ARG A 124 4.77 1.22 -2.37
CA ARG A 124 5.42 1.90 -1.26
C ARG A 124 6.10 0.87 -0.38
N VAL A 125 7.40 0.96 -0.25
CA VAL A 125 8.17 0.15 0.68
C VAL A 125 8.20 0.86 2.03
N GLY A 126 7.65 0.19 3.07
CA GLY A 126 7.72 0.67 4.45
C GLY A 126 8.64 -0.24 5.26
N VAL A 127 9.59 0.34 5.98
CA VAL A 127 10.54 -0.40 6.83
C VAL A 127 10.46 0.18 8.24
N ASN A 128 10.45 -0.68 9.25
CA ASN A 128 10.55 -0.33 10.66
C ASN A 128 11.80 -1.00 11.25
N LEU A 129 12.41 -0.41 12.27
CA LEU A 129 13.57 -0.98 12.96
C LEU A 129 13.35 -2.44 13.38
N GLY A 130 12.17 -2.78 13.91
CA GLY A 130 11.81 -4.13 14.34
C GLY A 130 11.59 -5.16 13.22
N SER A 131 11.60 -4.73 11.96
CA SER A 131 11.41 -5.59 10.77
C SER A 131 12.59 -5.58 9.81
N LEU A 132 13.73 -5.04 10.24
CA LEU A 132 14.99 -5.13 9.48
C LEU A 132 15.49 -6.57 9.44
N GLU A 133 16.10 -6.96 8.33
CA GLU A 133 16.88 -8.19 8.26
C GLU A 133 18.03 -8.13 9.28
N LYS A 134 18.38 -9.28 9.87
CA LYS A 134 19.33 -9.34 10.98
C LYS A 134 20.69 -8.69 10.68
N ASP A 135 21.20 -8.87 9.49
CA ASP A 135 22.46 -8.27 9.03
C ASP A 135 22.35 -6.75 8.89
N LEU A 136 21.21 -6.23 8.45
CA LEU A 136 20.94 -4.78 8.36
C LEU A 136 20.74 -4.17 9.74
N ASP A 137 20.03 -4.86 10.66
CA ASP A 137 19.84 -4.41 12.04
C ASP A 137 21.19 -4.26 12.77
N VAL A 138 22.09 -5.23 12.60
CA VAL A 138 23.45 -5.15 13.15
C VAL A 138 24.19 -3.92 12.60
N ARG A 139 24.18 -3.70 11.28
CA ARG A 139 24.88 -2.58 10.65
C ARG A 139 24.34 -1.21 11.08
N VAL A 140 23.01 -1.11 11.32
CA VAL A 140 22.39 0.11 11.86
C VAL A 140 22.83 0.35 13.30
N ARG A 141 22.83 -0.68 14.15
CA ARG A 141 23.27 -0.58 15.55
C ARG A 141 24.75 -0.24 15.69
N GLU A 142 25.58 -0.71 14.78
CA GLU A 142 27.01 -0.40 14.72
C GLU A 142 27.31 0.99 14.11
N GLY A 143 26.29 1.74 13.70
CA GLY A 143 26.47 3.07 13.08
C GLY A 143 27.03 3.05 11.67
N ALA A 144 27.12 1.88 11.05
CA ALA A 144 27.61 1.72 9.68
C ALA A 144 26.58 2.13 8.63
N MET A 145 25.33 2.41 9.04
CA MET A 145 24.20 2.74 8.18
C MET A 145 23.18 3.60 8.95
N SER A 146 22.60 4.62 8.33
CA SER A 146 21.45 5.35 8.88
C SER A 146 20.13 4.72 8.39
N VAL A 147 19.10 4.80 9.21
CA VAL A 147 17.74 4.36 8.86
C VAL A 147 17.00 5.45 8.08
#